data_5f9cc9a17b8a790ecfa5290a40c28ad2
#
_entry.id   5f9cc9a17b8a790ecfa5290a40c28ad2
#
_cell.length_a   1.000
_cell.length_b   1.000
_cell.length_c   1.000
_cell.angle_alpha   90.00
_cell.angle_beta   90.00
_cell.angle_gamma   90.00
#
_symmetry.space_group_name_H-M   'P 1'
#
loop_
_entity.id
_entity.type
_entity.pdbx_description
1 polymer ?
#
loop_
_entity_poly.entity_id
_entity_poly.type
_entity_poly.pdbx_seq_one_letter_code
_entity_poly.pdbx_strand_id
1 'polypeptide(L)'
;MYKRTYKFPGLALCVESEERISGNANFDRFLTDEAEAHGHITVRRSPLPQVGEGKRNGRYRRVKHGGREYYYTAFFDPAEGGYRDYACLARGETEELYIDHCGGLWDSMIIDALDIPDRLLEAKAAFLHSSFITVGGEGILFAGNKQAGKSTQAALWSKYRGALTVNGDRAVIRLEGGGVRAYGSAFCGSSGIALDESAPVKAIVLLGQASENTVTPVPAPEAFRELLGKMTYDTSVQSSVEAAAAITAEAVARVPVVRLVCTPDERSVEALEAALWRK
;
A
#
# COMPACT_ATOMS: atom_id res chain seq x y z
N MET A 1 -24.82 5.30 -16.16
CA MET A 1 -23.98 5.30 -14.96
C MET A 1 -23.01 4.14 -15.05
N TYR A 2 -21.72 4.41 -15.00
CA TYR A 2 -20.65 3.38 -14.99
C TYR A 2 -20.23 3.15 -13.54
N LYS A 3 -20.02 1.87 -13.15
CA LYS A 3 -19.64 1.49 -11.80
C LYS A 3 -18.41 0.58 -11.82
N ARG A 4 -17.55 0.74 -10.84
CA ARG A 4 -16.42 -0.16 -10.57
C ARG A 4 -16.23 -0.26 -9.06
N THR A 5 -16.23 -1.47 -8.53
CA THR A 5 -16.00 -1.70 -7.10
C THR A 5 -14.61 -2.29 -6.92
N TYR A 6 -13.75 -1.53 -6.24
CA TYR A 6 -12.36 -1.91 -5.95
C TYR A 6 -12.27 -2.47 -4.55
N LYS A 7 -11.70 -3.66 -4.41
CA LYS A 7 -11.44 -4.28 -3.10
C LYS A 7 -10.03 -4.02 -2.62
N PHE A 8 -9.94 -3.80 -1.33
CA PHE A 8 -8.72 -3.71 -0.56
C PHE A 8 -8.86 -4.57 0.70
N PRO A 9 -7.77 -4.95 1.39
CA PRO A 9 -7.87 -5.73 2.62
C PRO A 9 -8.75 -5.05 3.69
N GLY A 10 -9.95 -5.62 3.90
CA GLY A 10 -10.95 -5.09 4.85
C GLY A 10 -11.77 -3.89 4.36
N LEU A 11 -11.70 -3.55 3.09
CA LEU A 11 -12.38 -2.40 2.50
C LEU A 11 -12.76 -2.71 1.04
N ALA A 12 -13.98 -2.33 0.63
CA ALA A 12 -14.37 -2.29 -0.78
C ALA A 12 -15.07 -0.97 -1.07
N LEU A 13 -14.72 -0.30 -2.15
CA LEU A 13 -15.23 1.03 -2.53
C LEU A 13 -15.87 0.95 -3.91
N CYS A 14 -17.17 1.21 -3.97
CA CYS A 14 -17.89 1.38 -5.22
C CYS A 14 -17.74 2.81 -5.70
N VAL A 15 -17.19 2.96 -6.88
CA VAL A 15 -17.05 4.25 -7.57
C VAL A 15 -18.02 4.28 -8.74
N GLU A 16 -18.87 5.31 -8.79
CA GLU A 16 -19.82 5.50 -9.88
C GLU A 16 -19.61 6.84 -10.59
N SER A 17 -19.82 6.85 -11.91
CA SER A 17 -19.63 8.02 -12.78
C SER A 17 -20.61 8.01 -13.95
N GLU A 18 -21.00 9.19 -14.42
CA GLU A 18 -21.71 9.34 -15.70
C GLU A 18 -20.80 9.05 -16.89
N GLU A 19 -19.51 9.32 -16.77
CA GLU A 19 -18.52 9.03 -17.79
C GLU A 19 -17.90 7.62 -17.58
N ARG A 20 -17.47 7.01 -18.68
CA ARG A 20 -16.79 5.72 -18.62
C ARG A 20 -15.46 5.81 -17.87
N ILE A 21 -15.27 4.95 -16.89
CA ILE A 21 -14.00 4.79 -16.18
C ILE A 21 -13.13 3.79 -16.95
N SER A 22 -11.97 4.25 -17.42
CA SER A 22 -10.99 3.41 -18.10
C SER A 22 -10.11 2.69 -17.07
N GLY A 23 -10.14 1.35 -17.10
CA GLY A 23 -9.34 0.50 -16.24
C GLY A 23 -7.96 0.18 -16.82
N ASN A 24 -7.14 -0.47 -15.99
CA ASN A 24 -5.93 -1.14 -16.42
C ASN A 24 -5.83 -2.53 -15.75
N ALA A 25 -5.02 -3.41 -16.34
CA ALA A 25 -4.94 -4.81 -15.92
C ALA A 25 -4.56 -5.02 -14.43
N ASN A 26 -3.86 -4.09 -13.80
CA ASN A 26 -3.51 -4.22 -12.39
C ASN A 26 -4.71 -3.94 -11.48
N PHE A 27 -5.47 -2.87 -11.76
CA PHE A 27 -6.67 -2.55 -10.98
C PHE A 27 -7.83 -3.48 -11.28
N ASP A 28 -7.94 -3.98 -12.53
CA ASP A 28 -8.99 -4.93 -12.91
C ASP A 28 -8.95 -6.25 -12.12
N ARG A 29 -7.77 -6.66 -11.65
CA ARG A 29 -7.59 -7.83 -10.77
C ARG A 29 -8.18 -7.65 -9.36
N PHE A 30 -8.38 -6.42 -8.94
CA PHE A 30 -8.90 -6.06 -7.61
C PHE A 30 -10.33 -5.54 -7.67
N LEU A 31 -11.07 -5.88 -8.74
CA LEU A 31 -12.50 -5.63 -8.79
C LEU A 31 -13.27 -6.70 -8.04
N THR A 32 -14.40 -6.30 -7.47
CA THR A 32 -15.37 -7.17 -6.80
C THR A 32 -16.79 -6.72 -7.09
N ASP A 33 -17.79 -7.46 -6.62
CA ASP A 33 -19.19 -7.12 -6.80
C ASP A 33 -19.59 -5.89 -5.97
N GLU A 34 -20.53 -5.09 -6.49
CA GLU A 34 -21.06 -3.90 -5.79
C GLU A 34 -21.65 -4.24 -4.43
N ALA A 35 -22.24 -5.44 -4.28
CA ALA A 35 -22.83 -5.91 -3.02
C ALA A 35 -21.81 -6.02 -1.87
N GLU A 36 -20.50 -6.08 -2.18
CA GLU A 36 -19.43 -6.09 -1.18
C GLU A 36 -18.96 -4.68 -0.79
N ALA A 37 -19.50 -3.61 -1.38
CA ALA A 37 -19.05 -2.25 -1.14
C ALA A 37 -19.31 -1.79 0.30
N HIS A 38 -18.28 -1.26 0.95
CA HIS A 38 -18.32 -0.62 2.26
C HIS A 38 -18.54 0.88 2.15
N GLY A 39 -18.27 1.47 0.99
CA GLY A 39 -18.47 2.88 0.69
C GLY A 39 -18.81 3.11 -0.77
N HIS A 40 -19.60 4.14 -1.02
CA HIS A 40 -20.03 4.58 -2.35
C HIS A 40 -19.53 5.98 -2.62
N ILE A 41 -18.82 6.16 -3.73
CA ILE A 41 -18.24 7.43 -4.14
C ILE A 41 -18.78 7.82 -5.50
N THR A 42 -19.43 8.98 -5.56
CA THR A 42 -19.88 9.55 -6.83
C THR A 42 -18.78 10.44 -7.43
N VAL A 43 -18.29 10.08 -8.61
CA VAL A 43 -17.31 10.89 -9.35
C VAL A 43 -18.01 11.96 -10.16
N ARG A 44 -17.61 13.21 -9.94
CA ARG A 44 -18.11 14.39 -10.66
C ARG A 44 -16.98 15.04 -11.45
N ARG A 45 -17.23 15.19 -12.74
CA ARG A 45 -16.35 15.98 -13.61
C ARG A 45 -16.74 17.45 -13.51
N SER A 46 -16.03 18.21 -12.69
CA SER A 46 -16.33 19.62 -12.46
C SER A 46 -15.15 20.35 -11.82
N PRO A 47 -15.15 21.70 -11.79
CA PRO A 47 -14.19 22.45 -11.00
C PRO A 47 -14.16 21.97 -9.54
N LEU A 48 -12.98 22.01 -8.94
CA LEU A 48 -12.79 21.56 -7.56
C LEU A 48 -13.47 22.51 -6.56
N PRO A 49 -14.07 21.98 -5.48
CA PRO A 49 -14.60 22.79 -4.39
C PRO A 49 -13.50 23.73 -3.83
N GLN A 50 -13.86 25.00 -3.60
CA GLN A 50 -12.96 26.02 -3.02
C GLN A 50 -13.35 26.24 -1.55
N VAL A 51 -12.91 25.36 -0.66
CA VAL A 51 -13.33 25.35 0.76
C VAL A 51 -12.28 25.96 1.72
N GLY A 52 -11.31 26.68 1.17
CA GLY A 52 -10.28 27.35 1.92
C GLY A 52 -8.90 26.73 1.79
N GLU A 53 -7.95 27.28 2.52
CA GLU A 53 -6.55 26.81 2.54
C GLU A 53 -6.39 25.66 3.55
N GLY A 54 -5.48 24.75 3.25
CA GLY A 54 -5.10 23.65 4.12
C GLY A 54 -3.60 23.38 4.01
N LYS A 55 -3.04 22.74 5.03
CA LYS A 55 -1.64 22.37 5.00
C LYS A 55 -1.40 21.29 3.94
N ARG A 56 -0.47 21.57 3.02
CA ARG A 56 -0.05 20.63 1.99
C ARG A 56 1.08 19.73 2.52
N ASN A 57 0.94 18.45 2.28
CA ASN A 57 1.98 17.45 2.51
C ASN A 57 2.29 16.77 1.17
N GLY A 58 3.36 17.20 0.50
CA GLY A 58 3.69 16.78 -0.86
C GLY A 58 2.54 17.07 -1.83
N ARG A 59 2.02 16.04 -2.48
CA ARG A 59 0.93 16.15 -3.45
C ARG A 59 -0.48 16.18 -2.84
N TYR A 60 -0.61 16.10 -1.52
CA TYR A 60 -1.89 16.01 -0.83
C TYR A 60 -2.14 17.22 0.05
N ARG A 61 -3.40 17.64 0.16
CA ARG A 61 -3.83 18.73 1.02
C ARG A 61 -5.19 18.40 1.63
N ARG A 62 -5.32 18.59 2.95
CA ARG A 62 -6.58 18.34 3.67
C ARG A 62 -7.17 19.64 4.21
N VAL A 63 -8.50 19.76 4.15
CA VAL A 63 -9.27 20.88 4.70
C VAL A 63 -10.50 20.33 5.37
N LYS A 64 -10.78 20.74 6.61
CA LYS A 64 -12.06 20.50 7.28
C LYS A 64 -12.95 21.74 7.16
N HIS A 65 -14.13 21.59 6.58
CA HIS A 65 -15.06 22.69 6.37
C HIS A 65 -16.49 22.18 6.40
N GLY A 66 -17.39 22.87 7.13
CA GLY A 66 -18.81 22.55 7.17
C GLY A 66 -19.15 21.13 7.61
N GLY A 67 -18.37 20.55 8.54
CA GLY A 67 -18.56 19.17 9.01
C GLY A 67 -18.08 18.08 8.05
N ARG A 68 -17.51 18.45 6.90
CA ARG A 68 -16.91 17.53 5.92
C ARG A 68 -15.39 17.66 5.91
N GLU A 69 -14.71 16.60 5.49
CA GLU A 69 -13.29 16.60 5.18
C GLU A 69 -13.07 16.59 3.68
N TYR A 70 -12.20 17.47 3.21
CA TYR A 70 -11.83 17.61 1.81
C TYR A 70 -10.38 17.22 1.63
N TYR A 71 -10.15 16.20 0.82
CA TYR A 71 -8.83 15.67 0.51
C TYR A 71 -8.49 15.98 -0.95
N TYR A 72 -7.54 16.89 -1.16
CA TYR A 72 -7.10 17.30 -2.49
C TYR A 72 -5.88 16.51 -2.90
N THR A 73 -5.87 16.06 -4.13
CA THR A 73 -4.76 15.35 -4.77
C THR A 73 -4.25 16.18 -5.93
N ALA A 74 -2.92 16.33 -6.00
CA ALA A 74 -2.24 17.14 -6.99
C ALA A 74 -1.23 16.33 -7.81
N PHE A 75 -0.92 16.83 -9.01
CA PHE A 75 0.30 16.47 -9.73
C PHE A 75 1.34 17.60 -9.61
N PHE A 76 2.60 17.26 -9.78
CA PHE A 76 3.65 18.27 -9.88
C PHE A 76 3.63 18.86 -11.27
N ASP A 77 3.50 20.19 -11.38
CA ASP A 77 3.56 20.92 -12.63
C ASP A 77 4.98 21.52 -12.81
N PRO A 78 5.80 20.97 -13.72
CA PRO A 78 7.15 21.48 -13.94
C PRO A 78 7.18 22.90 -14.49
N ALA A 79 6.13 23.35 -15.21
CA ALA A 79 6.07 24.68 -15.80
C ALA A 79 5.84 25.76 -14.73
N GLU A 80 5.04 25.44 -13.72
CA GLU A 80 4.77 26.34 -12.58
C GLU A 80 5.74 26.10 -11.41
N GLY A 81 6.52 25.03 -11.44
CA GLY A 81 7.44 24.63 -10.37
C GLY A 81 6.73 24.26 -9.07
N GLY A 82 5.48 23.83 -9.13
CA GLY A 82 4.61 23.60 -7.99
C GLY A 82 3.62 22.45 -8.15
N TYR A 83 2.76 22.28 -7.16
CA TYR A 83 1.69 21.28 -7.19
C TYR A 83 0.37 21.92 -7.60
N ARG A 84 -0.30 21.32 -8.60
CA ARG A 84 -1.63 21.69 -9.07
C ARG A 84 -2.64 20.62 -8.71
N ASP A 85 -3.68 21.00 -7.95
CA ASP A 85 -4.77 20.09 -7.59
C ASP A 85 -5.57 19.69 -8.84
N TYR A 86 -5.83 18.39 -9.01
CA TYR A 86 -6.65 17.86 -10.09
C TYR A 86 -7.88 17.12 -9.58
N ALA A 87 -7.88 16.71 -8.32
CA ALA A 87 -8.99 16.00 -7.70
C ALA A 87 -9.23 16.47 -6.26
N CYS A 88 -10.47 16.37 -5.80
CA CYS A 88 -10.89 16.65 -4.44
C CYS A 88 -11.94 15.63 -4.01
N LEU A 89 -11.63 14.80 -3.02
CA LEU A 89 -12.57 13.92 -2.35
C LEU A 89 -13.21 14.67 -1.19
N ALA A 90 -14.54 14.83 -1.23
CA ALA A 90 -15.34 15.38 -0.14
C ALA A 90 -15.96 14.22 0.65
N ARG A 91 -15.45 13.96 1.86
CA ARG A 91 -15.93 12.91 2.78
C ARG A 91 -16.93 13.48 3.78
N GLY A 92 -18.03 12.75 4.03
CA GLY A 92 -19.09 13.11 4.96
C GLY A 92 -20.15 12.02 4.98
N GLU A 93 -21.44 12.36 5.16
CA GLU A 93 -22.55 11.40 5.06
C GLU A 93 -22.62 10.78 3.65
N THR A 94 -22.27 11.57 2.64
CA THR A 94 -22.07 11.10 1.26
C THR A 94 -20.65 11.44 0.84
N GLU A 95 -20.08 10.61 -0.04
CA GLU A 95 -18.76 10.86 -0.58
C GLU A 95 -18.81 11.22 -2.05
N GLU A 96 -18.18 12.32 -2.41
CA GLU A 96 -18.10 12.82 -3.77
C GLU A 96 -16.65 13.10 -4.14
N LEU A 97 -16.21 12.57 -5.28
CA LEU A 97 -14.91 12.83 -5.84
C LEU A 97 -15.03 13.78 -7.03
N TYR A 98 -14.57 15.00 -6.86
CA TYR A 98 -14.48 16.00 -7.92
C TYR A 98 -13.18 15.84 -8.68
N ILE A 99 -13.24 15.82 -10.01
CA ILE A 99 -12.06 15.73 -10.88
C ILE A 99 -12.09 16.88 -11.89
N ASP A 100 -11.09 17.75 -11.82
CA ASP A 100 -10.85 18.84 -12.75
C ASP A 100 -9.63 18.54 -13.62
N HIS A 101 -9.86 17.76 -14.66
CA HIS A 101 -8.83 17.31 -15.60
C HIS A 101 -9.43 17.16 -17.02
N CYS A 102 -8.71 17.53 -18.05
CA CYS A 102 -9.19 17.54 -19.44
C CYS A 102 -9.12 16.17 -20.15
N GLY A 103 -8.46 15.17 -19.59
CA GLY A 103 -8.36 13.81 -20.15
C GLY A 103 -9.54 12.90 -19.79
N GLY A 104 -9.50 11.63 -20.18
CA GLY A 104 -10.48 10.62 -19.75
C GLY A 104 -10.39 10.32 -18.26
N LEU A 105 -11.43 9.67 -17.70
CA LEU A 105 -11.39 9.16 -16.35
C LEU A 105 -10.64 7.83 -16.31
N TRP A 106 -9.54 7.79 -15.57
CA TRP A 106 -8.74 6.58 -15.36
C TRP A 106 -8.85 6.11 -13.93
N ASP A 107 -8.97 4.80 -13.73
CA ASP A 107 -9.03 4.21 -12.39
C ASP A 107 -7.83 4.58 -11.52
N SER A 108 -6.63 4.67 -12.09
CA SER A 108 -5.43 5.11 -11.37
C SER A 108 -5.54 6.52 -10.79
N MET A 109 -6.17 7.46 -11.52
CA MET A 109 -6.42 8.83 -11.03
C MET A 109 -7.45 8.83 -9.91
N ILE A 110 -8.53 8.07 -10.11
CA ILE A 110 -9.62 7.96 -9.14
C ILE A 110 -9.06 7.38 -7.84
N ILE A 111 -8.41 6.21 -7.90
CA ILE A 111 -7.92 5.50 -6.71
C ILE A 111 -6.84 6.31 -5.98
N ASP A 112 -5.98 7.02 -6.70
CA ASP A 112 -4.99 7.92 -6.10
C ASP A 112 -5.64 9.05 -5.28
N ALA A 113 -6.86 9.46 -5.67
CA ALA A 113 -7.62 10.52 -5.00
C ALA A 113 -8.58 10.01 -3.92
N LEU A 114 -8.69 8.69 -3.70
CA LEU A 114 -9.61 8.10 -2.71
C LEU A 114 -9.05 8.01 -1.29
N ASP A 115 -7.87 8.55 -1.02
CA ASP A 115 -7.25 8.47 0.30
C ASP A 115 -7.12 7.03 0.84
N ILE A 116 -6.72 6.11 -0.03
CA ILE A 116 -6.62 4.68 0.31
C ILE A 116 -5.71 4.41 1.51
N PRO A 117 -4.55 5.09 1.70
CA PRO A 117 -3.72 4.84 2.88
C PRO A 117 -4.47 5.00 4.19
N ASP A 118 -5.20 6.11 4.39
CA ASP A 118 -5.91 6.36 5.65
C ASP A 118 -7.11 5.43 5.83
N ARG A 119 -7.83 5.11 4.75
CA ARG A 119 -8.90 4.10 4.78
C ARG A 119 -8.41 2.71 5.16
N LEU A 120 -7.22 2.33 4.73
CA LEU A 120 -6.60 1.08 5.16
C LEU A 120 -6.27 1.12 6.65
N LEU A 121 -5.75 2.23 7.17
CA LEU A 121 -5.49 2.38 8.61
C LEU A 121 -6.78 2.24 9.43
N GLU A 122 -7.90 2.82 8.99
CA GLU A 122 -9.23 2.64 9.57
C GLU A 122 -9.65 1.14 9.60
N ALA A 123 -9.27 0.38 8.56
CA ALA A 123 -9.51 -1.07 8.44
C ALA A 123 -8.44 -1.96 9.14
N LYS A 124 -7.58 -1.39 9.99
CA LYS A 124 -6.44 -2.06 10.65
C LYS A 124 -5.47 -2.71 9.66
N ALA A 125 -5.29 -2.07 8.52
CA ALA A 125 -4.37 -2.46 7.45
C ALA A 125 -3.46 -1.29 7.08
N ALA A 126 -2.32 -1.56 6.48
CA ALA A 126 -1.41 -0.53 6.00
C ALA A 126 -0.59 -0.99 4.79
N PHE A 127 -0.27 -0.08 3.88
CA PHE A 127 0.76 -0.34 2.89
C PHE A 127 2.13 -0.41 3.55
N LEU A 128 2.87 -1.46 3.23
CA LEU A 128 4.27 -1.62 3.56
C LEU A 128 5.10 -1.60 2.26
N HIS A 129 6.08 -0.72 2.16
CA HIS A 129 7.02 -0.70 1.03
C HIS A 129 7.92 -1.93 1.07
N SER A 130 7.43 -3.01 0.48
CA SER A 130 8.04 -4.33 0.48
C SER A 130 7.69 -5.10 -0.79
N SER A 131 8.58 -6.01 -1.19
CA SER A 131 8.20 -7.11 -2.09
C SER A 131 7.58 -8.23 -1.26
N PHE A 132 6.45 -8.76 -1.71
CA PHE A 132 5.73 -9.83 -1.06
C PHE A 132 5.77 -11.11 -1.89
N ILE A 133 6.24 -12.19 -1.29
CA ILE A 133 6.23 -13.53 -1.89
C ILE A 133 5.46 -14.49 -1.01
N THR A 134 4.95 -15.57 -1.61
CA THR A 134 4.37 -16.71 -0.90
C THR A 134 5.15 -17.98 -1.23
N VAL A 135 5.41 -18.80 -0.22
CA VAL A 135 6.04 -20.09 -0.34
C VAL A 135 5.49 -21.02 0.75
N GLY A 136 5.10 -22.23 0.38
CA GLY A 136 4.53 -23.21 1.33
C GLY A 136 3.27 -22.71 2.06
N GLY A 137 2.50 -21.81 1.46
CA GLY A 137 1.29 -21.22 2.06
C GLY A 137 1.55 -20.08 3.04
N GLU A 138 2.81 -19.71 3.27
CA GLU A 138 3.22 -18.62 4.16
C GLU A 138 3.81 -17.44 3.35
N GLY A 139 3.70 -16.23 3.90
CA GLY A 139 4.15 -14.99 3.27
C GLY A 139 5.49 -14.51 3.82
N ILE A 140 6.38 -14.06 2.96
CA ILE A 140 7.59 -13.32 3.33
C ILE A 140 7.52 -11.93 2.73
N LEU A 141 7.77 -10.91 3.55
CA LEU A 141 7.84 -9.52 3.13
C LEU A 141 9.29 -9.05 3.15
N PHE A 142 9.87 -8.77 1.99
CA PHE A 142 11.20 -8.17 1.89
C PHE A 142 11.07 -6.66 1.92
N ALA A 143 11.47 -6.04 3.02
CA ALA A 143 11.47 -4.61 3.22
C ALA A 143 12.90 -4.05 3.18
N GLY A 144 13.06 -2.85 2.69
CA GLY A 144 14.37 -2.21 2.57
C GLY A 144 14.30 -0.93 1.77
N ASN A 145 15.36 -0.16 1.79
CA ASN A 145 15.47 1.06 1.03
C ASN A 145 15.44 0.79 -0.49
N LYS A 146 15.34 1.84 -1.29
CA LYS A 146 15.50 1.71 -2.74
C LYS A 146 16.84 1.02 -3.04
N GLN A 147 16.83 0.04 -3.96
CA GLN A 147 17.99 -0.77 -4.35
C GLN A 147 18.53 -1.74 -3.26
N ALA A 148 17.84 -1.95 -2.15
CA ALA A 148 18.26 -2.93 -1.13
C ALA A 148 18.21 -4.40 -1.59
N GLY A 149 17.66 -4.69 -2.78
CA GLY A 149 17.59 -6.05 -3.33
C GLY A 149 16.24 -6.76 -3.17
N LYS A 150 15.15 -6.04 -2.84
CA LYS A 150 13.80 -6.63 -2.68
C LYS A 150 13.38 -7.50 -3.85
N SER A 151 13.41 -6.95 -5.07
CA SER A 151 13.03 -7.67 -6.29
C SER A 151 14.01 -8.81 -6.62
N THR A 152 15.29 -8.63 -6.27
CA THR A 152 16.33 -9.68 -6.43
C THR A 152 16.01 -10.87 -5.53
N GLN A 153 15.71 -10.63 -4.25
CA GLN A 153 15.34 -11.70 -3.32
C GLN A 153 14.06 -12.41 -3.76
N ALA A 154 13.03 -11.68 -4.17
CA ALA A 154 11.81 -12.27 -4.70
C ALA A 154 12.10 -13.21 -5.90
N ALA A 155 12.93 -12.75 -6.84
CA ALA A 155 13.34 -13.56 -8.00
C ALA A 155 14.15 -14.80 -7.62
N LEU A 156 15.06 -14.69 -6.65
CA LEU A 156 15.85 -15.84 -6.15
C LEU A 156 14.95 -16.88 -5.48
N TRP A 157 14.01 -16.45 -4.63
CA TRP A 157 13.05 -17.35 -3.99
C TRP A 157 12.14 -18.03 -5.02
N SER A 158 11.69 -17.29 -6.05
CA SER A 158 10.93 -17.87 -7.16
C SER A 158 11.76 -18.93 -7.89
N LYS A 159 13.01 -18.62 -8.21
CA LYS A 159 13.91 -19.52 -8.95
C LYS A 159 14.25 -20.80 -8.18
N TYR A 160 14.57 -20.68 -6.89
CA TYR A 160 15.14 -21.80 -6.14
C TYR A 160 14.15 -22.53 -5.23
N ARG A 161 13.00 -21.92 -4.92
CA ARG A 161 11.97 -22.49 -4.03
C ARG A 161 10.58 -22.49 -4.64
N GLY A 162 10.44 -22.05 -5.90
CA GLY A 162 9.12 -21.98 -6.55
C GLY A 162 8.17 -20.97 -5.89
N ALA A 163 8.70 -19.98 -5.16
CA ALA A 163 7.89 -18.97 -4.52
C ALA A 163 7.15 -18.11 -5.55
N LEU A 164 5.88 -17.76 -5.26
CA LEU A 164 5.11 -16.84 -6.06
C LEU A 164 5.37 -15.41 -5.59
N THR A 165 5.82 -14.53 -6.47
CA THR A 165 5.84 -13.09 -6.20
C THR A 165 4.42 -12.55 -6.34
N VAL A 166 3.84 -12.09 -5.25
CA VAL A 166 2.47 -11.56 -5.20
C VAL A 166 2.43 -10.05 -5.48
N ASN A 167 3.36 -9.32 -4.86
CA ASN A 167 3.50 -7.88 -5.09
C ASN A 167 4.97 -7.46 -5.05
N GLY A 168 5.37 -6.57 -5.94
CA GLY A 168 6.78 -6.20 -6.08
C GLY A 168 7.22 -4.94 -5.33
N ASP A 169 6.27 -4.15 -4.79
CA ASP A 169 6.61 -2.83 -4.22
C ASP A 169 5.78 -2.42 -2.99
N ARG A 170 4.46 -2.59 -3.01
CA ARG A 170 3.53 -2.14 -1.98
C ARG A 170 2.54 -3.22 -1.59
N ALA A 171 2.98 -4.17 -0.79
CA ALA A 171 2.09 -5.11 -0.15
C ALA A 171 1.24 -4.40 0.90
N VAL A 172 0.06 -4.93 1.19
CA VAL A 172 -0.75 -4.50 2.33
C VAL A 172 -0.60 -5.52 3.44
N ILE A 173 -0.28 -5.08 4.65
CA ILE A 173 -0.39 -5.91 5.85
C ILE A 173 -1.68 -5.57 6.58
N ARG A 174 -2.34 -6.57 7.17
CA ARG A 174 -3.55 -6.41 7.97
C ARG A 174 -3.47 -7.25 9.23
N LEU A 175 -3.92 -6.64 10.33
CA LEU A 175 -4.05 -7.33 11.62
C LEU A 175 -5.37 -8.11 11.63
N GLU A 176 -5.31 -9.43 11.65
CA GLU A 176 -6.47 -10.29 11.69
C GLU A 176 -6.18 -11.66 12.31
N GLY A 177 -7.23 -12.29 12.88
CA GLY A 177 -7.11 -13.65 13.43
C GLY A 177 -6.03 -13.84 14.49
N GLY A 178 -5.65 -12.77 15.21
CA GLY A 178 -4.56 -12.80 16.19
C GLY A 178 -3.15 -12.75 15.58
N GLY A 179 -3.03 -12.69 14.25
CA GLY A 179 -1.78 -12.62 13.49
C GLY A 179 -1.70 -11.43 12.56
N VAL A 180 -0.83 -11.52 11.58
CA VAL A 180 -0.68 -10.59 10.46
C VAL A 180 -0.82 -11.36 9.16
N ARG A 181 -1.65 -10.87 8.26
CA ARG A 181 -1.76 -11.37 6.89
C ARG A 181 -1.26 -10.32 5.92
N ALA A 182 -0.49 -10.76 4.92
CA ALA A 182 -0.09 -9.91 3.81
C ALA A 182 -0.97 -10.17 2.58
N TYR A 183 -1.20 -9.11 1.84
CA TYR A 183 -2.03 -9.09 0.64
C TYR A 183 -1.29 -8.42 -0.50
N GLY A 184 -1.53 -8.88 -1.71
CA GLY A 184 -1.19 -8.12 -2.89
C GLY A 184 -2.01 -6.84 -3.00
N SER A 185 -1.57 -5.95 -3.85
CA SER A 185 -2.27 -4.70 -4.15
C SER A 185 -2.06 -4.30 -5.61
N ALA A 186 -2.93 -3.48 -6.15
CA ALA A 186 -2.78 -2.91 -7.49
C ALA A 186 -1.54 -1.99 -7.62
N PHE A 187 -0.98 -1.54 -6.49
CA PHE A 187 0.19 -0.67 -6.43
C PHE A 187 1.48 -1.51 -6.43
N CYS A 188 2.06 -1.72 -7.59
CA CYS A 188 3.19 -2.64 -7.78
C CYS A 188 4.51 -1.97 -8.18
N GLY A 189 4.54 -0.64 -8.23
CA GLY A 189 5.72 0.11 -8.66
C GLY A 189 6.21 -0.29 -10.05
N SER A 190 7.52 -0.26 -10.26
CA SER A 190 8.13 -0.61 -11.55
C SER A 190 8.18 -2.12 -11.82
N SER A 191 7.85 -2.97 -10.87
CA SER A 191 7.86 -4.42 -11.04
C SER A 191 6.75 -4.92 -11.96
N GLY A 192 5.62 -4.20 -12.03
CA GLY A 192 4.40 -4.62 -12.74
C GLY A 192 3.69 -5.84 -12.11
N ILE A 193 4.20 -6.38 -10.99
CA ILE A 193 3.65 -7.57 -10.35
C ILE A 193 2.61 -7.16 -9.30
N ALA A 194 1.35 -7.47 -9.57
CA ALA A 194 0.19 -7.18 -8.72
C ALA A 194 -0.81 -8.35 -8.84
N LEU A 195 -0.80 -9.25 -7.87
CA LEU A 195 -1.72 -10.38 -7.80
C LEU A 195 -2.69 -10.21 -6.64
N ASP A 196 -3.93 -10.64 -6.84
CA ASP A 196 -4.97 -10.65 -5.79
C ASP A 196 -4.85 -11.94 -4.96
N GLU A 197 -3.76 -12.04 -4.22
CA GLU A 197 -3.40 -13.18 -3.39
C GLU A 197 -3.01 -12.72 -1.98
N SER A 198 -3.14 -13.61 -1.00
CA SER A 198 -2.78 -13.31 0.38
C SER A 198 -2.23 -14.52 1.12
N ALA A 199 -1.42 -14.27 2.15
CA ALA A 199 -0.92 -15.33 3.04
C ALA A 199 -0.68 -14.81 4.47
N PRO A 200 -0.75 -15.67 5.49
CA PRO A 200 -0.26 -15.33 6.82
C PRO A 200 1.24 -15.02 6.74
N VAL A 201 1.66 -13.99 7.44
CA VAL A 201 3.07 -13.53 7.38
C VAL A 201 3.94 -14.43 8.26
N LYS A 202 4.88 -15.12 7.64
CA LYS A 202 5.94 -15.90 8.31
C LYS A 202 7.00 -15.01 8.93
N ALA A 203 7.47 -14.01 8.15
CA ALA A 203 8.49 -13.08 8.59
C ALA A 203 8.47 -11.79 7.76
N ILE A 204 8.94 -10.70 8.38
CA ILE A 204 9.33 -9.47 7.69
C ILE A 204 10.86 -9.41 7.69
N VAL A 205 11.45 -9.27 6.51
CA VAL A 205 12.89 -9.34 6.29
C VAL A 205 13.41 -7.97 5.90
N LEU A 206 14.22 -7.38 6.77
CA LEU A 206 14.95 -6.15 6.47
C LEU A 206 16.21 -6.47 5.69
N LEU A 207 16.31 -5.99 4.46
CA LEU A 207 17.41 -6.32 3.55
C LEU A 207 18.61 -5.38 3.70
N GLY A 208 19.79 -5.96 3.68
CA GLY A 208 21.08 -5.29 3.51
C GLY A 208 21.98 -6.06 2.53
N GLN A 209 23.03 -5.42 2.03
CA GLN A 209 24.01 -6.00 1.12
C GLN A 209 25.32 -6.26 1.87
N ALA A 210 25.89 -7.43 1.68
CA ALA A 210 27.20 -7.82 2.22
C ALA A 210 27.84 -8.88 1.33
N SER A 211 29.13 -9.21 1.61
CA SER A 211 29.86 -10.30 0.96
C SER A 211 29.54 -11.68 1.53
N GLU A 212 28.89 -11.73 2.70
CA GLU A 212 28.49 -12.96 3.39
C GLU A 212 27.01 -12.91 3.74
N ASN A 213 26.39 -14.10 3.87
CA ASN A 213 24.97 -14.23 4.16
C ASN A 213 24.77 -14.45 5.66
N THR A 214 24.15 -13.49 6.33
CA THR A 214 23.79 -13.61 7.75
C THR A 214 22.35 -13.22 7.98
N VAL A 215 21.67 -13.97 8.85
CA VAL A 215 20.30 -13.68 9.30
C VAL A 215 20.32 -13.47 10.80
N THR A 216 19.89 -12.30 11.24
CA THR A 216 19.84 -11.96 12.67
C THR A 216 18.46 -11.45 13.06
N PRO A 217 17.93 -11.83 14.24
CA PRO A 217 16.72 -11.21 14.78
C PRO A 217 16.91 -9.71 14.95
N VAL A 218 15.88 -8.93 14.66
CA VAL A 218 15.89 -7.47 14.87
C VAL A 218 15.16 -7.17 16.18
N PRO A 219 15.78 -6.45 17.11
CA PRO A 219 15.12 -6.07 18.36
C PRO A 219 13.84 -5.26 18.10
N ALA A 220 12.78 -5.48 18.87
CA ALA A 220 11.47 -4.86 18.64
C ALA A 220 11.48 -3.33 18.50
N PRO A 221 12.24 -2.55 19.29
CA PRO A 221 12.29 -1.09 19.10
C PRO A 221 12.95 -0.67 17.77
N GLU A 222 13.91 -1.44 17.31
CA GLU A 222 14.57 -1.20 16.01
C GLU A 222 13.64 -1.61 14.88
N ALA A 223 13.02 -2.79 14.95
CA ALA A 223 12.03 -3.27 13.99
C ALA A 223 10.87 -2.28 13.83
N PHE A 224 10.36 -1.75 14.93
CA PHE A 224 9.31 -0.74 14.93
C PHE A 224 9.72 0.51 14.12
N ARG A 225 10.89 1.10 14.41
CA ARG A 225 11.36 2.30 13.69
C ARG A 225 11.57 2.05 12.21
N GLU A 226 12.19 0.92 11.88
CA GLU A 226 12.47 0.54 10.49
C GLU A 226 11.20 0.31 9.70
N LEU A 227 10.21 -0.38 10.27
CA LEU A 227 8.96 -0.70 9.59
C LEU A 227 8.04 0.52 9.50
N LEU A 228 7.91 1.31 10.56
CA LEU A 228 7.11 2.54 10.53
C LEU A 228 7.59 3.50 9.43
N GLY A 229 8.90 3.62 9.24
CA GLY A 229 9.49 4.41 8.16
C GLY A 229 9.26 3.87 6.75
N LYS A 230 8.70 2.65 6.62
CA LYS A 230 8.37 2.01 5.34
C LYS A 230 6.87 1.87 5.12
N MET A 231 6.05 2.30 6.07
CA MET A 231 4.59 2.38 5.91
C MET A 231 4.20 3.65 5.16
N THR A 232 3.05 3.57 4.47
CA THR A 232 2.46 4.73 3.77
C THR A 232 1.31 5.27 4.61
N TYR A 233 1.46 6.49 5.12
CA TYR A 233 0.44 7.22 5.90
C TYR A 233 0.68 8.73 5.80
N ASP A 234 -0.33 9.53 6.15
CA ASP A 234 -0.19 10.99 6.17
C ASP A 234 0.48 11.46 7.47
N THR A 235 1.75 11.86 7.38
CA THR A 235 2.54 12.35 8.52
C THR A 235 2.07 13.70 9.08
N SER A 236 1.20 14.41 8.37
CA SER A 236 0.63 15.68 8.82
C SER A 236 -0.67 15.51 9.61
N VAL A 237 -1.22 14.29 9.65
CA VAL A 237 -2.47 13.94 10.34
C VAL A 237 -2.15 13.07 11.56
N GLN A 238 -2.44 13.58 12.75
CA GLN A 238 -2.11 12.92 14.01
C GLN A 238 -2.75 11.52 14.12
N SER A 239 -4.02 11.36 13.75
CA SER A 239 -4.70 10.07 13.78
C SER A 239 -4.09 9.04 12.83
N SER A 240 -3.59 9.45 11.66
CA SER A 240 -2.90 8.58 10.70
C SER A 240 -1.56 8.09 11.27
N VAL A 241 -0.81 9.00 11.92
CA VAL A 241 0.45 8.66 12.60
C VAL A 241 0.21 7.65 13.72
N GLU A 242 -0.79 7.89 14.57
CA GLU A 242 -1.14 7.00 15.70
C GLU A 242 -1.60 5.63 15.20
N ALA A 243 -2.45 5.58 14.18
CA ALA A 243 -2.94 4.32 13.62
C ALA A 243 -1.80 3.51 12.95
N ALA A 244 -0.93 4.17 12.17
CA ALA A 244 0.23 3.52 11.56
C ALA A 244 1.20 2.99 12.64
N ALA A 245 1.44 3.76 13.71
CA ALA A 245 2.27 3.32 14.82
C ALA A 245 1.66 2.12 15.55
N ALA A 246 0.35 2.13 15.81
CA ALA A 246 -0.35 1.02 16.46
C ALA A 246 -0.27 -0.27 15.62
N ILE A 247 -0.53 -0.18 14.29
CA ILE A 247 -0.43 -1.33 13.38
C ILE A 247 1.01 -1.86 13.34
N THR A 248 2.00 -0.96 13.31
CA THR A 248 3.42 -1.35 13.30
C THR A 248 3.81 -2.08 14.58
N ALA A 249 3.40 -1.56 15.75
CA ALA A 249 3.70 -2.18 17.06
C ALA A 249 3.10 -3.59 17.14
N GLU A 250 1.85 -3.75 16.75
CA GLU A 250 1.17 -5.04 16.71
C GLU A 250 1.81 -6.02 15.71
N ALA A 251 2.22 -5.54 14.53
CA ALA A 251 2.92 -6.38 13.55
C ALA A 251 4.26 -6.89 14.11
N VAL A 252 5.05 -6.01 14.70
CA VAL A 252 6.33 -6.37 15.34
C VAL A 252 6.15 -7.34 16.53
N ALA A 253 5.06 -7.21 17.28
CA ALA A 253 4.78 -8.11 18.39
C ALA A 253 4.34 -9.52 17.95
N ARG A 254 3.77 -9.66 16.75
CA ARG A 254 3.15 -10.91 16.27
C ARG A 254 3.95 -11.65 15.21
N VAL A 255 4.87 -10.97 14.52
CA VAL A 255 5.63 -11.53 13.40
C VAL A 255 7.12 -11.35 13.62
N PRO A 256 7.93 -12.40 13.42
CA PRO A 256 9.39 -12.28 13.47
C PRO A 256 9.89 -11.23 12.46
N VAL A 257 10.68 -10.29 12.93
CA VAL A 257 11.42 -9.36 12.07
C VAL A 257 12.89 -9.75 12.11
N VAL A 258 13.45 -10.07 10.94
CA VAL A 258 14.85 -10.48 10.81
C VAL A 258 15.58 -9.56 9.85
N ARG A 259 16.87 -9.39 10.06
CA ARG A 259 17.77 -8.71 9.12
C ARG A 259 18.52 -9.78 8.31
N LEU A 260 18.38 -9.71 7.01
CA LEU A 260 19.18 -10.48 6.06
C LEU A 260 20.18 -9.54 5.39
N VAL A 261 21.46 -9.66 5.72
CA VAL A 261 22.53 -9.07 4.91
C VAL A 261 23.12 -10.18 4.05
N CYS A 262 23.22 -9.95 2.74
CA CYS A 262 23.43 -11.07 1.82
C CYS A 262 24.08 -10.69 0.49
N THR A 263 24.61 -11.73 -0.17
CA THR A 263 24.92 -11.76 -1.60
C THR A 263 23.67 -12.07 -2.43
N PRO A 264 23.60 -11.66 -3.72
CA PRO A 264 22.43 -11.91 -4.58
C PRO A 264 22.47 -13.30 -5.24
N ASP A 265 22.59 -14.37 -4.45
CA ASP A 265 22.69 -15.76 -4.93
C ASP A 265 21.85 -16.74 -4.08
N GLU A 266 21.87 -18.03 -4.45
CA GLU A 266 21.09 -19.09 -3.79
C GLU A 266 21.42 -19.22 -2.29
N ARG A 267 22.65 -18.97 -1.87
CA ARG A 267 23.07 -19.06 -0.46
C ARG A 267 22.29 -18.09 0.43
N SER A 268 21.83 -16.96 -0.12
CA SER A 268 20.97 -16.04 0.62
C SER A 268 19.58 -16.63 0.91
N VAL A 269 19.05 -17.42 -0.04
CA VAL A 269 17.77 -18.14 0.12
C VAL A 269 17.93 -19.23 1.16
N GLU A 270 19.01 -20.04 1.06
CA GLU A 270 19.31 -21.12 2.02
C GLU A 270 19.49 -20.60 3.45
N ALA A 271 20.21 -19.48 3.61
CA ALA A 271 20.43 -18.86 4.91
C ALA A 271 19.11 -18.40 5.55
N LEU A 272 18.24 -17.73 4.78
CA LEU A 272 16.95 -17.26 5.28
C LEU A 272 15.99 -18.44 5.54
N GLU A 273 15.94 -19.43 4.65
CA GLU A 273 15.14 -20.64 4.84
C GLU A 273 15.53 -21.38 6.13
N ALA A 274 16.84 -21.56 6.35
CA ALA A 274 17.35 -22.19 7.56
C ALA A 274 16.96 -21.43 8.83
N ALA A 275 16.97 -20.10 8.78
CA ALA A 275 16.60 -19.27 9.93
C ALA A 275 15.08 -19.28 10.22
N LEU A 276 14.23 -19.44 9.19
CA LEU A 276 12.78 -19.35 9.35
C LEU A 276 12.08 -20.71 9.57
N TRP A 277 12.63 -21.81 9.08
CA TRP A 277 11.99 -23.13 9.13
C TRP A 277 12.79 -24.26 9.77
N ARG A 278 14.13 -24.12 9.90
CA ARG A 278 14.90 -25.11 10.65
C ARG A 278 14.87 -24.75 12.15
N LYS A 279 14.34 -25.66 12.94
CA LYS A 279 14.44 -25.62 14.41
C LYS A 279 15.79 -26.14 14.85
#